data_9f1461cc88d9bbe72677e58cba5a60dc
#
_entry.id   9f1461cc88d9bbe72677e58cba5a60dc
#
_cell.length_a   1.000
_cell.length_b   1.000
_cell.length_c   1.000
_cell.angle_alpha   90.00
_cell.angle_beta   90.00
_cell.angle_gamma   90.00
#
_symmetry.space_group_name_H-M   'P 1'
#
loop_
_entity.id
_entity.type
_entity.pdbx_description
1 polymer ?
#
loop_
_entity_poly.entity_id
_entity_poly.type
_entity_poly.pdbx_seq_one_letter_code
_entity_poly.pdbx_strand_id
1 'polypeptide(L)'
;MTERVALITGASSGIGTELARIFASHRHRLALVARRADRLQALADEIVARGGTTPLLIPCDLEAHDAGDQIAAALTQAGVEVEYIVNNAGFGMFGLATEMDRAQQLGMVDVNVRVLTDLSLRFADSIIRNKGGILNVASIAGFLPGPGMAVYYASKAYVLHFTEALHQELGSKGVRVTALCPGPVPSEFQKRAGFEPGLDSAVLNVSAADVAEAGYRGLMAGKRVVLPGLGIKMVPFLLRFFPRGFVAGAVARLQLRRV
;
A
#
# COMPACT_ATOMS: atom_id res chain seq x y z
N MET A 1 14.06 26.65 6.12
CA MET A 1 13.02 25.64 6.40
C MET A 1 13.46 24.37 5.70
N THR A 2 13.44 23.24 6.40
CA THR A 2 13.76 21.93 5.81
C THR A 2 12.71 21.60 4.76
N GLU A 3 13.14 21.11 3.60
CA GLU A 3 12.20 20.72 2.53
C GLU A 3 11.43 19.46 2.92
N ARG A 4 10.14 19.41 2.56
CA ARG A 4 9.24 18.34 2.94
C ARG A 4 8.93 17.45 1.74
N VAL A 5 8.83 16.14 1.98
CA VAL A 5 8.55 15.18 0.92
C VAL A 5 7.40 14.23 1.27
N ALA A 6 6.75 13.74 0.24
CA ALA A 6 5.91 12.55 0.32
C ALA A 6 6.77 11.33 -0.07
N LEU A 7 7.02 10.45 0.89
CA LEU A 7 7.76 9.21 0.71
C LEU A 7 6.80 8.12 0.20
N ILE A 8 7.04 7.58 -0.99
CA ILE A 8 6.16 6.59 -1.63
C ILE A 8 6.92 5.31 -1.90
N THR A 9 6.51 4.22 -1.25
CA THR A 9 7.10 2.89 -1.47
C THR A 9 6.37 2.12 -2.58
N GLY A 10 7.11 1.27 -3.31
CA GLY A 10 6.57 0.53 -4.44
C GLY A 10 6.18 1.42 -5.64
N ALA A 11 6.87 2.55 -5.82
CA ALA A 11 6.54 3.57 -6.80
C ALA A 11 6.77 3.14 -8.27
N SER A 12 7.43 2.00 -8.51
CA SER A 12 7.83 1.57 -9.85
C SER A 12 6.74 0.87 -10.67
N SER A 13 5.53 0.69 -10.15
CA SER A 13 4.40 0.08 -10.88
C SER A 13 3.04 0.29 -10.20
N GLY A 14 1.97 0.11 -10.96
CA GLY A 14 0.59 0.02 -10.49
C GLY A 14 0.13 1.22 -9.66
N ILE A 15 -0.51 0.95 -8.52
CA ILE A 15 -1.07 1.99 -7.64
C ILE A 15 0.01 2.97 -7.14
N GLY A 16 1.23 2.47 -6.87
CA GLY A 16 2.32 3.32 -6.39
C GLY A 16 2.76 4.38 -7.40
N THR A 17 2.83 4.01 -8.68
CA THR A 17 3.13 4.95 -9.78
C THR A 17 2.02 6.01 -9.91
N GLU A 18 0.76 5.59 -9.84
CA GLU A 18 -0.37 6.54 -9.92
C GLU A 18 -0.43 7.46 -8.70
N LEU A 19 -0.16 6.94 -7.50
CA LEU A 19 -0.05 7.78 -6.30
C LEU A 19 1.07 8.81 -6.44
N ALA A 20 2.24 8.42 -6.98
CA ALA A 20 3.32 9.36 -7.22
C ALA A 20 2.91 10.47 -8.20
N ARG A 21 2.22 10.14 -9.30
CA ARG A 21 1.67 11.11 -10.26
C ARG A 21 0.70 12.09 -9.60
N ILE A 22 -0.20 11.57 -8.76
CA ILE A 22 -1.22 12.39 -8.08
C ILE A 22 -0.57 13.32 -7.06
N PHE A 23 0.32 12.81 -6.20
CA PHE A 23 1.03 13.66 -5.25
C PHE A 23 1.84 14.74 -5.98
N ALA A 24 2.54 14.41 -7.09
CA ALA A 24 3.27 15.39 -7.90
C ALA A 24 2.34 16.46 -8.50
N SER A 25 1.18 16.08 -9.02
CA SER A 25 0.20 17.01 -9.60
C SER A 25 -0.34 18.01 -8.57
N HIS A 26 -0.37 17.62 -7.30
CA HIS A 26 -0.71 18.49 -6.17
C HIS A 26 0.51 19.21 -5.57
N ARG A 27 1.63 19.27 -6.32
CA ARG A 27 2.85 19.99 -5.97
C ARG A 27 3.59 19.48 -4.73
N HIS A 28 3.35 18.25 -4.30
CA HIS A 28 4.20 17.62 -3.31
C HIS A 28 5.55 17.26 -3.92
N ARG A 29 6.65 17.52 -3.20
CA ARG A 29 7.94 16.93 -3.52
C ARG A 29 7.92 15.47 -3.14
N LEU A 30 8.59 14.62 -3.91
CA LEU A 30 8.52 13.17 -3.75
C LEU A 30 9.88 12.57 -3.39
N ALA A 31 9.84 11.53 -2.57
CA ALA A 31 10.88 10.52 -2.45
C ALA A 31 10.29 9.18 -2.88
N LEU A 32 10.84 8.60 -3.93
CA LEU A 32 10.31 7.39 -4.58
C LEU A 32 11.18 6.18 -4.25
N VAL A 33 10.58 5.15 -3.66
CA VAL A 33 11.28 3.94 -3.21
C VAL A 33 10.80 2.73 -4.00
N ALA A 34 11.71 2.03 -4.65
CA ALA A 34 11.49 0.71 -5.25
C ALA A 34 12.83 0.06 -5.63
N ARG A 35 12.84 -1.22 -5.99
CA ARG A 35 14.05 -1.93 -6.42
C ARG A 35 14.52 -1.53 -7.83
N ARG A 36 13.59 -1.20 -8.73
CA ARG A 36 13.85 -0.95 -10.16
C ARG A 36 14.20 0.52 -10.38
N ALA A 37 15.50 0.83 -10.36
CA ALA A 37 16.00 2.20 -10.52
C ALA A 37 15.64 2.81 -11.88
N ASP A 38 15.68 2.02 -12.97
CA ASP A 38 15.29 2.42 -14.31
C ASP A 38 13.84 2.93 -14.38
N ARG A 39 12.92 2.23 -13.71
CA ARG A 39 11.52 2.63 -13.67
C ARG A 39 11.26 3.83 -12.76
N LEU A 40 12.02 3.97 -11.67
CA LEU A 40 11.97 5.19 -10.86
C LEU A 40 12.45 6.39 -11.65
N GLN A 41 13.52 6.25 -12.45
CA GLN A 41 14.02 7.32 -13.30
C GLN A 41 13.01 7.71 -14.37
N ALA A 42 12.42 6.74 -15.07
CA ALA A 42 11.39 7.01 -16.08
C ALA A 42 10.17 7.76 -15.48
N LEU A 43 9.74 7.39 -14.27
CA LEU A 43 8.66 8.09 -13.56
C LEU A 43 9.09 9.52 -13.14
N ALA A 44 10.32 9.71 -12.71
CA ALA A 44 10.85 11.02 -12.37
C ALA A 44 10.89 11.94 -13.60
N ASP A 45 11.39 11.44 -14.72
CA ASP A 45 11.43 12.17 -15.99
C ASP A 45 10.02 12.58 -16.45
N GLU A 46 9.06 11.68 -16.33
CA GLU A 46 7.65 11.98 -16.62
C GLU A 46 7.09 13.08 -15.70
N ILE A 47 7.35 13.01 -14.40
CA ILE A 47 6.89 14.01 -13.43
C ILE A 47 7.47 15.39 -13.75
N VAL A 48 8.78 15.45 -14.07
CA VAL A 48 9.45 16.69 -14.45
C VAL A 48 8.88 17.25 -15.77
N ALA A 49 8.67 16.39 -16.77
CA ALA A 49 8.07 16.80 -18.07
C ALA A 49 6.67 17.39 -17.90
N ARG A 50 5.95 17.00 -16.84
CA ARG A 50 4.62 17.57 -16.49
C ARG A 50 4.71 18.81 -15.59
N GLY A 51 5.92 19.35 -15.36
CA GLY A 51 6.14 20.55 -14.54
C GLY A 51 6.22 20.28 -13.03
N GLY A 52 6.34 19.02 -12.62
CA GLY A 52 6.60 18.65 -11.22
C GLY A 52 8.06 18.85 -10.84
N THR A 53 8.33 18.82 -9.52
CA THR A 53 9.70 18.88 -8.99
C THR A 53 10.39 17.53 -9.16
N THR A 54 11.67 17.51 -9.48
CA THR A 54 12.47 16.27 -9.58
C THR A 54 12.39 15.47 -8.27
N PRO A 55 11.90 14.22 -8.31
CA PRO A 55 11.83 13.38 -7.13
C PRO A 55 13.20 12.91 -6.65
N LEU A 56 13.35 12.68 -5.34
CA LEU A 56 14.45 11.91 -4.78
C LEU A 56 14.21 10.43 -5.09
N LEU A 57 15.15 9.78 -5.77
CA LEU A 57 15.06 8.35 -6.07
C LEU A 57 15.87 7.54 -5.05
N ILE A 58 15.24 6.54 -4.46
CA ILE A 58 15.84 5.66 -3.45
C ILE A 58 15.67 4.21 -3.91
N PRO A 59 16.59 3.68 -4.75
CA PRO A 59 16.61 2.28 -5.09
C PRO A 59 16.88 1.45 -3.82
N CYS A 60 15.87 0.66 -3.37
CA CYS A 60 15.96 -0.09 -2.13
C CYS A 60 15.14 -1.37 -2.23
N ASP A 61 15.68 -2.48 -1.71
CA ASP A 61 14.93 -3.72 -1.50
C ASP A 61 14.29 -3.71 -0.13
N LEU A 62 12.97 -3.65 -0.11
CA LEU A 62 12.19 -3.58 1.12
C LEU A 62 12.08 -4.93 1.86
N GLU A 63 12.57 -6.03 1.28
CA GLU A 63 12.74 -7.30 1.97
C GLU A 63 13.96 -7.26 2.93
N ALA A 64 14.94 -6.39 2.66
CA ALA A 64 16.12 -6.23 3.50
C ALA A 64 15.76 -5.72 4.91
N HIS A 65 16.45 -6.25 5.93
CA HIS A 65 16.17 -5.88 7.32
C HIS A 65 16.54 -4.42 7.64
N ASP A 66 17.54 -3.88 6.95
CA ASP A 66 18.04 -2.51 7.08
C ASP A 66 17.42 -1.51 6.10
N ALA A 67 16.37 -1.91 5.37
CA ALA A 67 15.69 -1.06 4.39
C ALA A 67 15.25 0.30 4.98
N GLY A 68 14.72 0.30 6.21
CA GLY A 68 14.35 1.53 6.91
C GLY A 68 15.54 2.46 7.16
N ASP A 69 16.70 1.88 7.52
CA ASP A 69 17.93 2.66 7.77
C ASP A 69 18.48 3.24 6.46
N GLN A 70 18.49 2.48 5.37
CA GLN A 70 18.90 2.95 4.05
C GLN A 70 18.03 4.12 3.58
N ILE A 71 16.71 4.02 3.73
CA ILE A 71 15.78 5.09 3.35
C ILE A 71 15.99 6.32 4.22
N ALA A 72 16.14 6.16 5.55
CA ALA A 72 16.38 7.27 6.47
C ALA A 72 17.71 7.99 6.17
N ALA A 73 18.77 7.25 5.87
CA ALA A 73 20.06 7.78 5.49
C ALA A 73 19.97 8.62 4.19
N ALA A 74 19.26 8.11 3.16
CA ALA A 74 19.07 8.83 1.90
C ALA A 74 18.30 10.15 2.08
N LEU A 75 17.23 10.14 2.90
CA LEU A 75 16.46 11.35 3.22
C LEU A 75 17.30 12.38 3.99
N THR A 76 18.09 11.90 4.97
CA THR A 76 19.00 12.75 5.76
C THR A 76 20.06 13.38 4.87
N GLN A 77 20.69 12.60 3.99
CA GLN A 77 21.69 13.09 3.03
C GLN A 77 21.11 14.14 2.07
N ALA A 78 19.85 13.98 1.67
CA ALA A 78 19.14 14.95 0.83
C ALA A 78 18.64 16.17 1.60
N GLY A 79 18.76 16.21 2.93
CA GLY A 79 18.31 17.31 3.77
C GLY A 79 16.79 17.52 3.77
N VAL A 80 16.00 16.44 3.61
CA VAL A 80 14.54 16.51 3.53
C VAL A 80 13.85 15.80 4.69
N GLU A 81 12.65 16.26 5.04
CA GLU A 81 11.79 15.66 6.08
C GLU A 81 10.54 15.03 5.47
N VAL A 82 10.09 13.91 6.06
CA VAL A 82 8.86 13.25 5.65
C VAL A 82 7.65 13.99 6.20
N GLU A 83 6.81 14.51 5.30
CA GLU A 83 5.50 15.07 5.61
C GLU A 83 4.41 14.01 5.41
N TYR A 84 4.46 13.29 4.30
CA TYR A 84 3.54 12.18 4.01
C TYR A 84 4.33 10.89 3.80
N ILE A 85 3.79 9.79 4.30
CA ILE A 85 4.26 8.47 3.92
C ILE A 85 3.13 7.68 3.24
N VAL A 86 3.47 7.06 2.11
CA VAL A 86 2.61 6.17 1.34
C VAL A 86 3.24 4.79 1.33
N ASN A 87 2.83 3.94 2.26
CA ASN A 87 3.23 2.54 2.33
C ASN A 87 2.39 1.74 1.34
N ASN A 88 2.84 1.72 0.08
CA ASN A 88 2.15 1.03 -1.00
C ASN A 88 2.84 -0.28 -1.41
N ALA A 89 4.15 -0.40 -1.19
CA ALA A 89 4.87 -1.63 -1.53
C ALA A 89 4.22 -2.86 -0.91
N GLY A 90 4.10 -3.92 -1.69
CA GLY A 90 3.55 -5.18 -1.25
C GLY A 90 3.41 -6.17 -2.40
N PHE A 91 3.35 -7.45 -2.06
CA PHE A 91 3.05 -8.50 -3.02
C PHE A 91 2.23 -9.61 -2.38
N GLY A 92 1.70 -10.49 -3.20
CA GLY A 92 0.95 -11.66 -2.81
C GLY A 92 1.46 -12.90 -3.52
N MET A 93 1.09 -14.06 -3.00
CA MET A 93 1.35 -15.36 -3.61
C MET A 93 0.08 -16.20 -3.51
N PHE A 94 -0.19 -16.96 -4.56
CA PHE A 94 -1.34 -17.86 -4.64
C PHE A 94 -0.87 -19.32 -4.62
N GLY A 95 -1.44 -20.10 -3.72
CA GLY A 95 -1.10 -21.51 -3.49
C GLY A 95 -1.39 -21.92 -2.04
N LEU A 96 -1.30 -23.22 -1.75
CA LEU A 96 -1.42 -23.71 -0.37
C LEU A 96 -0.20 -23.28 0.44
N ALA A 97 -0.42 -22.74 1.63
CA ALA A 97 0.67 -22.18 2.48
C ALA A 97 1.75 -23.22 2.81
N THR A 98 1.40 -24.49 2.89
CA THR A 98 2.33 -25.60 3.15
C THR A 98 3.14 -26.05 1.94
N GLU A 99 2.74 -25.64 0.74
CA GLU A 99 3.36 -26.06 -0.53
C GLU A 99 4.16 -24.94 -1.19
N MET A 100 3.87 -23.69 -0.84
CA MET A 100 4.62 -22.53 -1.32
C MET A 100 5.98 -22.39 -0.60
N ASP A 101 6.95 -21.81 -1.30
CA ASP A 101 8.27 -21.52 -0.73
C ASP A 101 8.17 -20.67 0.55
N ARG A 102 8.77 -21.17 1.63
CA ARG A 102 8.72 -20.53 2.94
C ARG A 102 9.44 -19.19 2.97
N ALA A 103 10.58 -19.08 2.29
CA ALA A 103 11.37 -17.84 2.31
C ALA A 103 10.62 -16.71 1.60
N GLN A 104 9.97 -17.01 0.48
CA GLN A 104 9.13 -16.02 -0.22
C GLN A 104 7.91 -15.60 0.61
N GLN A 105 7.29 -16.51 1.36
CA GLN A 105 6.19 -16.15 2.26
C GLN A 105 6.65 -15.25 3.40
N LEU A 106 7.84 -15.48 3.97
CA LEU A 106 8.45 -14.61 4.99
C LEU A 106 8.84 -13.25 4.40
N GLY A 107 9.42 -13.20 3.20
CA GLY A 107 9.67 -11.96 2.47
C GLY A 107 8.39 -11.14 2.22
N MET A 108 7.25 -11.82 2.00
CA MET A 108 5.94 -11.14 1.95
C MET A 108 5.59 -10.48 3.28
N VAL A 109 5.86 -11.12 4.41
CA VAL A 109 5.65 -10.53 5.74
C VAL A 109 6.61 -9.34 5.94
N ASP A 110 7.87 -9.47 5.52
CA ASP A 110 8.84 -8.38 5.63
C ASP A 110 8.37 -7.12 4.87
N VAL A 111 7.93 -7.27 3.62
CA VAL A 111 7.47 -6.12 2.83
C VAL A 111 6.10 -5.61 3.26
N ASN A 112 5.12 -6.51 3.44
CA ASN A 112 3.74 -6.09 3.69
C ASN A 112 3.50 -5.63 5.13
N VAL A 113 4.31 -6.09 6.11
CA VAL A 113 4.09 -5.86 7.54
C VAL A 113 5.28 -5.16 8.19
N ARG A 114 6.47 -5.81 8.21
CA ARG A 114 7.62 -5.32 9.00
C ARG A 114 8.06 -3.92 8.54
N VAL A 115 8.41 -3.75 7.27
CA VAL A 115 8.93 -2.47 6.77
C VAL A 115 7.86 -1.38 6.76
N LEU A 116 6.61 -1.71 6.48
CA LEU A 116 5.48 -0.78 6.58
C LEU A 116 5.35 -0.24 8.01
N THR A 117 5.44 -1.12 9.01
CA THR A 117 5.39 -0.76 10.43
C THR A 117 6.59 0.10 10.81
N ASP A 118 7.80 -0.34 10.46
CA ASP A 118 9.03 0.41 10.73
C ASP A 118 8.97 1.82 10.17
N LEU A 119 8.68 1.98 8.88
CA LEU A 119 8.62 3.29 8.24
C LEU A 119 7.53 4.19 8.83
N SER A 120 6.35 3.63 9.17
CA SER A 120 5.27 4.38 9.82
C SER A 120 5.69 4.94 11.18
N LEU A 121 6.40 4.14 11.98
CA LEU A 121 6.86 4.53 13.32
C LEU A 121 8.11 5.41 13.26
N ARG A 122 9.06 5.08 12.41
CA ARG A 122 10.33 5.80 12.23
C ARG A 122 10.12 7.26 11.85
N PHE A 123 9.16 7.55 10.98
CA PHE A 123 8.88 8.90 10.52
C PHE A 123 7.72 9.58 11.26
N ALA A 124 7.16 8.95 12.30
CA ALA A 124 6.02 9.48 13.04
C ALA A 124 6.26 10.91 13.58
N ASP A 125 7.41 11.16 14.19
CA ASP A 125 7.73 12.49 14.74
C ASP A 125 7.82 13.58 13.66
N SER A 126 8.41 13.25 12.50
CA SER A 126 8.47 14.17 11.37
C SER A 126 7.06 14.47 10.83
N ILE A 127 6.23 13.44 10.67
CA ILE A 127 4.86 13.57 10.20
C ILE A 127 4.00 14.38 11.18
N ILE A 128 4.19 14.18 12.49
CA ILE A 128 3.50 14.95 13.53
C ILE A 128 3.89 16.44 13.48
N ARG A 129 5.21 16.74 13.42
CA ARG A 129 5.69 18.12 13.33
C ARG A 129 5.13 18.85 12.10
N ASN A 130 5.00 18.14 10.99
CA ASN A 130 4.53 18.69 9.72
C ASN A 130 3.00 18.62 9.55
N LYS A 131 2.25 18.07 10.52
CA LYS A 131 0.80 17.82 10.42
C LYS A 131 0.42 17.12 9.11
N GLY A 132 1.25 16.17 8.73
CA GLY A 132 1.16 15.44 7.47
C GLY A 132 0.20 14.26 7.52
N GLY A 133 0.61 13.12 6.95
CA GLY A 133 -0.24 11.93 6.98
C GLY A 133 0.43 10.63 6.56
N ILE A 134 -0.28 9.54 6.84
CA ILE A 134 0.11 8.15 6.54
C ILE A 134 -0.99 7.51 5.68
N LEU A 135 -0.63 7.06 4.49
CA LEU A 135 -1.49 6.25 3.64
C LEU A 135 -0.93 4.83 3.56
N ASN A 136 -1.63 3.88 4.15
CA ASN A 136 -1.26 2.47 4.10
C ASN A 136 -2.15 1.73 3.09
N VAL A 137 -1.55 1.10 2.08
CA VAL A 137 -2.28 0.32 1.09
C VAL A 137 -2.51 -1.09 1.63
N ALA A 138 -3.68 -1.27 2.23
CA ALA A 138 -4.22 -2.55 2.65
C ALA A 138 -4.83 -3.32 1.45
N SER A 139 -5.99 -3.88 1.60
CA SER A 139 -6.80 -4.55 0.57
C SER A 139 -8.18 -4.89 1.14
N ILE A 140 -9.14 -5.17 0.27
CA ILE A 140 -10.38 -5.85 0.65
C ILE A 140 -10.09 -7.20 1.32
N ALA A 141 -8.98 -7.86 0.98
CA ALA A 141 -8.48 -9.07 1.60
C ALA A 141 -8.26 -8.95 3.12
N GLY A 142 -8.06 -7.74 3.64
CA GLY A 142 -7.91 -7.48 5.08
C GLY A 142 -9.17 -7.72 5.91
N PHE A 143 -10.34 -7.85 5.29
CA PHE A 143 -11.61 -8.02 5.99
C PHE A 143 -12.04 -9.50 6.17
N LEU A 144 -11.34 -10.45 5.54
CA LEU A 144 -11.74 -11.86 5.53
C LEU A 144 -10.54 -12.81 5.49
N PRO A 145 -10.70 -14.08 5.91
CA PRO A 145 -9.64 -15.08 5.73
C PRO A 145 -9.56 -15.51 4.26
N GLY A 146 -8.33 -15.79 3.78
CA GLY A 146 -8.07 -16.16 2.39
C GLY A 146 -7.35 -17.50 2.23
N PRO A 147 -8.03 -18.65 2.30
CA PRO A 147 -7.45 -19.94 1.91
C PRO A 147 -6.88 -19.88 0.49
N GLY A 148 -5.67 -20.40 0.28
CA GLY A 148 -4.92 -20.25 -0.98
C GLY A 148 -4.09 -18.95 -1.08
N MET A 149 -4.26 -18.00 -0.14
CA MET A 149 -3.46 -16.78 -0.01
C MET A 149 -3.29 -16.40 1.47
N ALA A 150 -3.10 -17.37 2.34
CA ALA A 150 -3.21 -17.19 3.79
C ALA A 150 -2.33 -16.06 4.35
N VAL A 151 -1.04 -16.04 4.00
CA VAL A 151 -0.09 -15.02 4.47
C VAL A 151 -0.46 -13.64 3.93
N TYR A 152 -0.87 -13.55 2.66
CA TYR A 152 -1.28 -12.27 2.06
C TYR A 152 -2.48 -11.66 2.79
N TYR A 153 -3.56 -12.44 2.96
CA TYR A 153 -4.77 -11.95 3.64
C TYR A 153 -4.48 -11.56 5.09
N ALA A 154 -3.69 -12.37 5.80
CA ALA A 154 -3.26 -12.05 7.16
C ALA A 154 -2.44 -10.76 7.21
N SER A 155 -1.50 -10.56 6.27
CA SER A 155 -0.71 -9.33 6.19
C SER A 155 -1.59 -8.10 5.94
N LYS A 156 -2.60 -8.21 5.07
CA LYS A 156 -3.52 -7.09 4.78
C LYS A 156 -4.51 -6.82 5.92
N ALA A 157 -4.89 -7.83 6.69
CA ALA A 157 -5.64 -7.66 7.94
C ALA A 157 -4.82 -6.90 8.99
N TYR A 158 -3.53 -7.26 9.15
CA TYR A 158 -2.61 -6.50 9.99
C TYR A 158 -2.57 -5.02 9.58
N VAL A 159 -2.31 -4.74 8.30
CA VAL A 159 -2.21 -3.36 7.78
C VAL A 159 -3.48 -2.57 8.05
N LEU A 160 -4.65 -3.18 7.83
CA LEU A 160 -5.94 -2.53 8.09
C LEU A 160 -6.07 -2.14 9.57
N HIS A 161 -5.91 -3.09 10.49
CA HIS A 161 -6.08 -2.84 11.92
C HIS A 161 -5.00 -1.92 12.50
N PHE A 162 -3.75 -2.08 12.09
CA PHE A 162 -2.66 -1.19 12.45
C PHE A 162 -2.96 0.26 12.05
N THR A 163 -3.44 0.46 10.81
CA THR A 163 -3.78 1.78 10.31
C THR A 163 -4.97 2.40 11.05
N GLU A 164 -5.99 1.61 11.36
CA GLU A 164 -7.15 2.09 12.14
C GLU A 164 -6.75 2.49 13.57
N ALA A 165 -5.84 1.75 14.20
CA ALA A 165 -5.29 2.10 15.51
C ALA A 165 -4.49 3.41 15.45
N LEU A 166 -3.54 3.52 14.51
CA LEU A 166 -2.76 4.76 14.32
C LEU A 166 -3.64 5.98 13.98
N HIS A 167 -4.75 5.79 13.26
CA HIS A 167 -5.71 6.86 12.99
C HIS A 167 -6.25 7.45 14.29
N GLN A 168 -6.60 6.63 15.28
CA GLN A 168 -7.08 7.09 16.58
C GLN A 168 -5.95 7.74 17.42
N GLU A 169 -4.77 7.13 17.43
CA GLU A 169 -3.64 7.58 18.24
C GLU A 169 -3.05 8.92 17.76
N LEU A 170 -2.99 9.13 16.43
CA LEU A 170 -2.36 10.30 15.83
C LEU A 170 -3.33 11.41 15.41
N GLY A 171 -4.64 11.12 15.39
CA GLY A 171 -5.66 12.09 14.99
C GLY A 171 -5.67 13.34 15.87
N SER A 172 -5.52 13.20 17.18
CA SER A 172 -5.43 14.31 18.13
C SER A 172 -4.18 15.17 17.95
N LYS A 173 -3.14 14.63 17.29
CA LYS A 173 -1.89 15.33 16.94
C LYS A 173 -1.98 16.05 15.58
N GLY A 174 -3.13 15.99 14.91
CA GLY A 174 -3.36 16.61 13.60
C GLY A 174 -2.81 15.82 12.41
N VAL A 175 -2.49 14.54 12.60
CA VAL A 175 -2.00 13.64 11.55
C VAL A 175 -3.17 12.88 10.91
N ARG A 176 -3.18 12.83 9.59
CA ARG A 176 -4.16 12.06 8.82
C ARG A 176 -3.63 10.65 8.56
N VAL A 177 -4.35 9.63 8.99
CA VAL A 177 -3.96 8.24 8.78
C VAL A 177 -5.09 7.50 8.09
N THR A 178 -4.80 6.88 6.95
CA THR A 178 -5.81 6.28 6.08
C THR A 178 -5.39 4.89 5.61
N ALA A 179 -6.28 3.92 5.77
CA ALA A 179 -6.18 2.62 5.13
C ALA A 179 -6.86 2.66 3.76
N LEU A 180 -6.11 2.46 2.69
CA LEU A 180 -6.66 2.28 1.35
C LEU A 180 -6.88 0.78 1.10
N CYS A 181 -8.12 0.38 0.89
CA CYS A 181 -8.52 -1.02 0.75
C CYS A 181 -9.09 -1.29 -0.65
N PRO A 182 -8.23 -1.40 -1.70
CA PRO A 182 -8.70 -1.70 -3.04
C PRO A 182 -9.22 -3.12 -3.15
N GLY A 183 -10.09 -3.36 -4.13
CA GLY A 183 -10.38 -4.66 -4.70
C GLY A 183 -9.27 -5.13 -5.64
N PRO A 184 -9.54 -6.13 -6.48
CA PRO A 184 -8.63 -6.52 -7.55
C PRO A 184 -8.35 -5.33 -8.48
N VAL A 185 -7.07 -5.04 -8.71
CA VAL A 185 -6.61 -3.99 -9.63
C VAL A 185 -5.74 -4.65 -10.69
N PRO A 186 -6.06 -4.53 -11.98
CA PRO A 186 -5.21 -5.06 -13.04
C PRO A 186 -3.81 -4.44 -12.97
N SER A 187 -2.80 -5.24 -12.63
CA SER A 187 -1.43 -4.76 -12.42
C SER A 187 -0.42 -5.92 -12.45
N GLU A 188 0.87 -5.58 -12.44
CA GLU A 188 1.95 -6.59 -12.29
C GLU A 188 1.82 -7.43 -11.01
N PHE A 189 1.10 -6.94 -10.01
CA PHE A 189 0.81 -7.67 -8.77
C PHE A 189 0.12 -9.01 -9.05
N GLN A 190 -0.89 -9.04 -9.91
CA GLN A 190 -1.63 -10.26 -10.25
C GLN A 190 -0.73 -11.28 -10.96
N LYS A 191 0.10 -10.81 -11.91
CA LYS A 191 1.07 -11.66 -12.60
C LYS A 191 2.08 -12.28 -11.63
N ARG A 192 2.60 -11.47 -10.70
CA ARG A 192 3.56 -11.95 -9.68
C ARG A 192 2.90 -12.91 -8.69
N ALA A 193 1.65 -12.71 -8.34
CA ALA A 193 0.91 -13.57 -7.42
C ALA A 193 0.54 -14.93 -8.04
N GLY A 194 0.73 -15.12 -9.35
CA GLY A 194 0.25 -16.31 -10.06
C GLY A 194 -1.27 -16.38 -10.20
N PHE A 195 -1.93 -15.22 -10.12
CA PHE A 195 -3.38 -15.12 -10.15
C PHE A 195 -3.85 -14.60 -11.50
N GLU A 196 -4.55 -15.44 -12.27
CA GLU A 196 -5.25 -14.98 -13.46
C GLU A 196 -6.58 -14.32 -13.05
N PRO A 197 -6.88 -13.11 -13.55
CA PRO A 197 -8.17 -12.47 -13.26
C PRO A 197 -9.29 -13.32 -13.83
N GLY A 198 -10.14 -13.85 -12.97
CA GLY A 198 -11.37 -14.51 -13.40
C GLY A 198 -12.37 -13.49 -13.95
N LEU A 199 -13.32 -13.97 -14.75
CA LEU A 199 -14.42 -13.18 -15.34
C LEU A 199 -15.27 -12.40 -14.31
N ASP A 200 -15.22 -12.81 -13.05
CA ASP A 200 -16.00 -12.22 -11.95
C ASP A 200 -15.50 -10.82 -11.50
N SER A 201 -14.43 -10.36 -12.08
CA SER A 201 -13.76 -9.13 -11.64
C SER A 201 -14.29 -7.86 -12.31
N ALA A 202 -15.06 -7.94 -13.39
CA ALA A 202 -15.47 -6.75 -14.17
C ALA A 202 -16.24 -5.71 -13.33
N VAL A 203 -17.07 -6.15 -12.37
CA VAL A 203 -17.84 -5.25 -11.48
C VAL A 203 -17.00 -4.73 -10.32
N LEU A 204 -15.92 -5.42 -9.98
CA LEU A 204 -15.03 -5.10 -8.86
C LEU A 204 -13.72 -4.42 -9.32
N ASN A 205 -13.45 -4.41 -10.62
CA ASN A 205 -12.24 -3.82 -11.19
C ASN A 205 -12.35 -2.30 -11.19
N VAL A 206 -11.45 -1.68 -10.44
CA VAL A 206 -11.22 -0.25 -10.45
C VAL A 206 -9.82 -0.03 -11.01
N SER A 207 -9.61 0.99 -11.86
CA SER A 207 -8.29 1.28 -12.40
C SER A 207 -7.30 1.68 -11.29
N ALA A 208 -6.00 1.47 -11.50
CA ALA A 208 -4.98 1.90 -10.56
C ALA A 208 -5.03 3.42 -10.33
N ALA A 209 -5.37 4.20 -11.36
CA ALA A 209 -5.52 5.65 -11.28
C ALA A 209 -6.70 6.05 -10.38
N ASP A 210 -7.88 5.42 -10.55
CA ASP A 210 -9.06 5.71 -9.72
C ASP A 210 -8.84 5.29 -8.26
N VAL A 211 -8.14 4.17 -8.04
CA VAL A 211 -7.75 3.72 -6.69
C VAL A 211 -6.81 4.72 -6.04
N ALA A 212 -5.81 5.19 -6.76
CA ALA A 212 -4.84 6.17 -6.26
C ALA A 212 -5.50 7.51 -5.96
N GLU A 213 -6.37 8.00 -6.84
CA GLU A 213 -7.14 9.22 -6.64
C GLU A 213 -8.05 9.13 -5.41
N ALA A 214 -8.77 8.00 -5.25
CA ALA A 214 -9.58 7.77 -4.07
C ALA A 214 -8.73 7.73 -2.78
N GLY A 215 -7.55 7.12 -2.84
CA GLY A 215 -6.59 7.06 -1.73
C GLY A 215 -6.10 8.45 -1.32
N TYR A 216 -5.64 9.24 -2.28
CA TYR A 216 -5.17 10.60 -2.04
C TYR A 216 -6.29 11.49 -1.45
N ARG A 217 -7.45 11.53 -2.09
CA ARG A 217 -8.60 12.30 -1.57
C ARG A 217 -9.03 11.84 -0.18
N GLY A 218 -9.01 10.53 0.06
CA GLY A 218 -9.33 9.98 1.36
C GLY A 218 -8.36 10.40 2.45
N LEU A 219 -7.06 10.37 2.15
CA LEU A 219 -6.00 10.85 3.05
C LEU A 219 -6.18 12.35 3.34
N MET A 220 -6.34 13.16 2.32
CA MET A 220 -6.50 14.61 2.49
C MET A 220 -7.76 14.96 3.28
N ALA A 221 -8.82 14.17 3.15
CA ALA A 221 -10.07 14.32 3.91
C ALA A 221 -10.02 13.67 5.31
N GLY A 222 -8.90 13.07 5.73
CA GLY A 222 -8.75 12.41 7.03
C GLY A 222 -9.65 11.18 7.21
N LYS A 223 -9.99 10.46 6.13
CA LYS A 223 -10.82 9.26 6.22
C LYS A 223 -10.03 8.10 6.80
N ARG A 224 -10.57 7.39 7.77
CA ARG A 224 -9.95 6.22 8.39
C ARG A 224 -9.74 5.08 7.38
N VAL A 225 -10.77 4.75 6.61
CA VAL A 225 -10.76 3.67 5.62
C VAL A 225 -11.34 4.16 4.31
N VAL A 226 -10.68 3.86 3.20
CA VAL A 226 -11.12 4.15 1.83
C VAL A 226 -11.28 2.85 1.06
N LEU A 227 -12.47 2.62 0.53
CA LEU A 227 -12.85 1.46 -0.29
C LEU A 227 -13.22 1.99 -1.68
N PRO A 228 -12.30 1.93 -2.66
CA PRO A 228 -12.58 2.38 -4.02
C PRO A 228 -13.60 1.47 -4.72
N GLY A 229 -14.61 2.07 -5.35
CA GLY A 229 -15.67 1.34 -6.04
C GLY A 229 -16.88 1.00 -5.15
N LEU A 230 -18.09 1.10 -5.74
CA LEU A 230 -19.33 0.87 -4.99
C LEU A 230 -19.47 -0.58 -4.54
N GLY A 231 -19.14 -1.55 -5.40
CA GLY A 231 -19.21 -2.97 -5.06
C GLY A 231 -18.28 -3.36 -3.89
N ILE A 232 -17.08 -2.77 -3.85
CA ILE A 232 -16.11 -3.03 -2.78
C ILE A 232 -16.60 -2.51 -1.43
N LYS A 233 -17.29 -1.38 -1.39
CA LYS A 233 -17.84 -0.81 -0.15
C LYS A 233 -18.87 -1.73 0.52
N MET A 234 -19.58 -2.53 -0.26
CA MET A 234 -20.61 -3.42 0.28
C MET A 234 -20.01 -4.66 0.97
N VAL A 235 -18.79 -5.07 0.61
CA VAL A 235 -18.19 -6.29 1.13
C VAL A 235 -18.04 -6.27 2.67
N PRO A 236 -17.37 -5.29 3.30
CA PRO A 236 -17.26 -5.27 4.77
C PRO A 236 -18.61 -5.14 5.47
N PHE A 237 -19.57 -4.46 4.84
CA PHE A 237 -20.92 -4.33 5.39
C PHE A 237 -21.62 -5.68 5.42
N LEU A 238 -21.61 -6.42 4.30
CA LEU A 238 -22.23 -7.73 4.20
C LEU A 238 -21.57 -8.77 5.12
N LEU A 239 -20.24 -8.72 5.27
CA LEU A 239 -19.49 -9.64 6.13
C LEU A 239 -19.92 -9.60 7.61
N ARG A 240 -20.54 -8.51 8.07
CA ARG A 240 -21.05 -8.37 9.45
C ARG A 240 -22.22 -9.31 9.76
N PHE A 241 -22.95 -9.75 8.74
CA PHE A 241 -24.14 -10.57 8.91
C PHE A 241 -23.84 -12.09 8.81
N PHE A 242 -22.60 -12.47 8.48
CA PHE A 242 -22.24 -13.89 8.32
C PHE A 242 -21.22 -14.34 9.37
N PRO A 243 -21.40 -15.54 9.96
CA PRO A 243 -20.41 -16.12 10.85
C PRO A 243 -19.05 -16.29 10.14
N ARG A 244 -17.95 -16.05 10.85
CA ARG A 244 -16.58 -16.11 10.28
C ARG A 244 -16.29 -17.46 9.62
N GLY A 245 -16.76 -18.57 10.18
CA GLY A 245 -16.58 -19.91 9.61
C GLY A 245 -17.28 -20.08 8.26
N PHE A 246 -18.49 -19.52 8.11
CA PHE A 246 -19.22 -19.53 6.83
C PHE A 246 -18.44 -18.74 5.76
N VAL A 247 -17.96 -17.54 6.10
CA VAL A 247 -17.17 -16.72 5.19
C VAL A 247 -15.89 -17.44 4.77
N ALA A 248 -15.15 -18.03 5.72
CA ALA A 248 -13.95 -18.81 5.43
C ALA A 248 -14.22 -19.98 4.49
N GLY A 249 -15.32 -20.72 4.72
CA GLY A 249 -15.72 -21.82 3.85
C GLY A 249 -16.14 -21.37 2.44
N ALA A 250 -16.83 -20.23 2.32
CA ALA A 250 -17.21 -19.67 1.03
C ALA A 250 -15.96 -19.22 0.23
N VAL A 251 -15.04 -18.51 0.86
CA VAL A 251 -13.77 -18.09 0.22
C VAL A 251 -12.92 -19.30 -0.16
N ALA A 252 -12.85 -20.34 0.70
CA ALA A 252 -12.14 -21.58 0.40
C ALA A 252 -12.68 -22.23 -0.87
N ARG A 253 -13.99 -22.36 -1.01
CA ARG A 253 -14.62 -22.96 -2.20
C ARG A 253 -14.32 -22.20 -3.48
N LEU A 254 -14.19 -20.86 -3.40
CA LEU A 254 -13.90 -20.03 -4.56
C LEU A 254 -12.40 -20.07 -4.94
N GLN A 255 -11.52 -20.06 -3.96
CA GLN A 255 -10.08 -19.94 -4.20
C GLN A 255 -9.39 -21.29 -4.39
N LEU A 256 -9.69 -22.31 -3.57
CA LEU A 256 -9.04 -23.61 -3.66
C LEU A 256 -9.42 -24.43 -4.90
N ARG A 257 -10.45 -24.01 -5.65
CA ARG A 257 -10.72 -24.58 -6.97
C ARG A 257 -9.72 -24.15 -8.05
N ARG A 258 -8.90 -23.13 -7.74
CA ARG A 258 -7.92 -22.52 -8.65
C ARG A 258 -6.48 -22.90 -8.27
N VAL A 259 -6.25 -23.52 -7.13
CA VAL A 259 -5.01 -24.15 -6.70
C VAL A 259 -4.97 -25.59 -7.21
#